data_15b2b22ecc889bb82a1a247a30941b8b
#
_entry.id   15b2b22ecc889bb82a1a247a30941b8b
#
_cell.length_a   1.000
_cell.length_b   1.000
_cell.length_c   1.000
_cell.angle_alpha   90.00
_cell.angle_beta   90.00
_cell.angle_gamma   90.00
#
_symmetry.space_group_name_H-M   'P 1'
#
loop_
_entity.id
_entity.type
_entity.pdbx_description
1 polymer ?
#
loop_
_entity_poly.entity_id
_entity_poly.type
_entity_poly.pdbx_seq_one_letter_code
_entity_poly.pdbx_strand_id
1 'polypeptide(L)'
;MQNTMKRHPRVDVADVLRGIAVMGIILLHSIEHFNFYSFPDTAGQSEWLNFSDKAIWDGMFFLFGGKAYAVFALLFGFSFFIQYDNQRLRGKDFRGRFCWRLALLFLFGNLNASFFTAEVLVLYSLVGFILPLTCRLKDKWVFLLACVLLIQPLPLYYVIRACLDPSFITPAIPTRSFWNATFAVQSHGSFLETVRVNLWEGQIASLAWAWDHGRVFQTAALFLLGMLIGRRGLFQKENLKVWNKILAGALIAFFPLYGLGNMLPAFIVNKSILTPLSLIITSLSNFSFMLVLVSGVIFAFYNTNMHYLLMKITPYGKMSLTNYITQSIVGSMLYYNWGFALHNQYGITVSCLAGIAFFIL
;
A
#
# COMPACT_ATOMS: atom_id res chain seq x y z
N MET A 1 17.38 -24.40 -36.37
CA MET A 1 17.85 -23.45 -35.33
C MET A 1 16.67 -23.12 -34.40
N GLN A 2 16.58 -23.75 -33.26
CA GLN A 2 15.61 -23.44 -32.24
C GLN A 2 16.00 -22.06 -31.62
N ASN A 3 15.26 -21.05 -31.99
CA ASN A 3 15.36 -19.74 -31.37
C ASN A 3 14.88 -19.90 -29.91
N THR A 4 15.78 -20.13 -28.97
CA THR A 4 15.50 -20.19 -27.55
C THR A 4 15.00 -18.80 -27.12
N MET A 5 13.67 -18.60 -27.20
CA MET A 5 13.02 -17.37 -26.73
C MET A 5 13.42 -17.13 -25.28
N LYS A 6 14.31 -16.14 -25.08
CA LYS A 6 14.81 -15.77 -23.74
C LYS A 6 13.63 -15.28 -22.89
N ARG A 7 13.30 -16.03 -21.86
CA ARG A 7 12.39 -15.56 -20.80
C ARG A 7 13.02 -14.35 -20.12
N HIS A 8 12.20 -13.40 -19.70
CA HIS A 8 12.70 -12.37 -18.79
C HIS A 8 13.26 -13.04 -17.53
N PRO A 9 14.52 -12.79 -17.21
CA PRO A 9 15.11 -13.31 -15.98
C PRO A 9 14.36 -12.71 -14.78
N ARG A 10 14.46 -13.38 -13.66
CA ARG A 10 13.94 -12.85 -12.39
C ARG A 10 14.72 -11.59 -12.02
N VAL A 11 14.03 -10.59 -11.50
CA VAL A 11 14.60 -9.28 -11.15
C VAL A 11 14.69 -9.19 -9.64
N ASP A 12 15.87 -9.50 -9.07
CA ASP A 12 16.08 -9.61 -7.62
C ASP A 12 15.77 -8.30 -6.87
N VAL A 13 16.08 -7.12 -7.45
CA VAL A 13 15.75 -5.84 -6.82
C VAL A 13 14.24 -5.66 -6.65
N ALA A 14 13.41 -6.22 -7.53
CA ALA A 14 11.95 -6.18 -7.36
C ALA A 14 11.50 -7.08 -6.20
N ASP A 15 12.17 -8.20 -5.96
CA ASP A 15 11.87 -9.07 -4.81
C ASP A 15 12.35 -8.42 -3.50
N VAL A 16 13.49 -7.72 -3.50
CA VAL A 16 13.95 -6.91 -2.36
C VAL A 16 12.92 -5.83 -2.02
N LEU A 17 12.48 -5.05 -3.02
CA LEU A 17 11.45 -4.01 -2.83
C LEU A 17 10.14 -4.58 -2.26
N ARG A 18 9.71 -5.77 -2.72
CA ARG A 18 8.53 -6.45 -2.14
C ARG A 18 8.77 -6.83 -0.68
N GLY A 19 9.94 -7.37 -0.37
CA GLY A 19 10.29 -7.76 1.01
C GLY A 19 10.28 -6.55 1.96
N ILE A 20 10.86 -5.42 1.55
CA ILE A 20 10.83 -4.16 2.31
C ILE A 20 9.39 -3.64 2.46
N ALA A 21 8.57 -3.73 1.40
CA ALA A 21 7.17 -3.30 1.48
C ALA A 21 6.36 -4.16 2.45
N VAL A 22 6.53 -5.50 2.43
CA VAL A 22 5.88 -6.41 3.37
C VAL A 22 6.35 -6.13 4.80
N MET A 23 7.64 -5.91 5.03
CA MET A 23 8.18 -5.50 6.33
C MET A 23 7.50 -4.22 6.83
N GLY A 24 7.45 -3.17 6.00
CA GLY A 24 6.80 -1.91 6.38
C GLY A 24 5.31 -2.08 6.71
N ILE A 25 4.60 -2.97 5.99
CA ILE A 25 3.20 -3.29 6.25
C ILE A 25 3.05 -4.00 7.61
N ILE A 26 3.88 -5.02 7.90
CA ILE A 26 3.87 -5.75 9.18
C ILE A 26 4.08 -4.78 10.35
N LEU A 27 5.08 -3.90 10.25
CA LEU A 27 5.40 -2.94 11.31
C LEU A 27 4.25 -1.96 11.55
N LEU A 28 3.65 -1.40 10.48
CA LEU A 28 2.49 -0.54 10.61
C LEU A 28 1.30 -1.27 11.24
N HIS A 29 0.95 -2.47 10.76
CA HIS A 29 -0.17 -3.22 11.30
C HIS A 29 0.02 -3.54 12.78
N SER A 30 1.25 -3.82 13.21
CA SER A 30 1.55 -4.10 14.62
C SER A 30 1.34 -2.89 15.53
N ILE A 31 1.64 -1.67 15.05
CA ILE A 31 1.50 -0.46 15.86
C ILE A 31 0.13 0.22 15.72
N GLU A 32 -0.68 -0.09 14.70
CA GLU A 32 -1.97 0.58 14.47
C GLU A 32 -3.17 -0.37 14.47
N HIS A 33 -3.30 -1.20 13.45
CA HIS A 33 -4.52 -1.96 13.17
C HIS A 33 -4.81 -3.06 14.19
N PHE A 34 -3.79 -3.81 14.61
CA PHE A 34 -3.98 -4.88 15.59
C PHE A 34 -4.31 -4.35 16.99
N ASN A 35 -3.90 -3.14 17.32
CA ASN A 35 -4.25 -2.46 18.56
C ASN A 35 -5.54 -1.63 18.45
N PHE A 36 -6.24 -1.67 17.30
CA PHE A 36 -7.48 -0.89 17.06
C PHE A 36 -7.29 0.61 17.29
N TYR A 37 -6.07 1.14 17.10
CA TYR A 37 -5.65 2.50 17.46
C TYR A 37 -5.89 2.85 18.94
N SER A 38 -5.95 1.83 19.81
CA SER A 38 -6.14 1.96 21.25
C SER A 38 -4.86 1.52 21.96
N PHE A 39 -4.37 2.36 22.87
CA PHE A 39 -3.13 2.11 23.62
C PHE A 39 -3.37 2.31 25.10
N PRO A 40 -2.56 1.69 25.99
CA PRO A 40 -2.66 1.91 27.43
C PRO A 40 -2.40 3.37 27.78
N ASP A 41 -2.92 3.79 28.96
CA ASP A 41 -2.67 5.14 29.46
C ASP A 41 -1.16 5.37 29.69
N THR A 42 -0.67 6.46 29.12
CA THR A 42 0.74 6.84 29.21
C THR A 42 1.10 7.64 30.46
N ALA A 43 0.11 8.01 31.30
CA ALA A 43 0.33 8.82 32.50
C ALA A 43 1.29 8.21 33.53
N GLY A 44 1.39 6.87 33.56
CA GLY A 44 2.30 6.11 34.42
C GLY A 44 3.60 5.67 33.74
N GLN A 45 3.80 5.97 32.47
CA GLN A 45 4.99 5.58 31.71
C GLN A 45 6.18 6.52 31.98
N SER A 46 7.40 6.01 31.82
CA SER A 46 8.60 6.84 31.86
C SER A 46 8.62 7.81 30.66
N GLU A 47 9.20 9.01 30.86
CA GLU A 47 9.36 10.01 29.79
C GLU A 47 10.09 9.44 28.56
N TRP A 48 11.09 8.59 28.79
CA TRP A 48 11.83 7.93 27.72
C TRP A 48 10.92 7.02 26.88
N LEU A 49 10.02 6.27 27.50
CA LEU A 49 9.11 5.37 26.77
C LEU A 49 8.07 6.18 25.97
N ASN A 50 7.55 7.27 26.54
CA ASN A 50 6.65 8.19 25.83
C ASN A 50 7.34 8.83 24.63
N PHE A 51 8.60 9.23 24.76
CA PHE A 51 9.41 9.73 23.66
C PHE A 51 9.62 8.65 22.58
N SER A 52 9.96 7.43 22.98
CA SER A 52 10.16 6.30 22.07
C SER A 52 8.88 5.96 21.31
N ASP A 53 7.74 5.87 21.98
CA ASP A 53 6.44 5.60 21.36
C ASP A 53 6.10 6.64 20.30
N LYS A 54 6.28 7.93 20.63
CA LYS A 54 6.05 9.02 19.67
C LYS A 54 7.02 8.96 18.50
N ALA A 55 8.30 8.77 18.74
CA ALA A 55 9.33 8.73 17.70
C ALA A 55 9.12 7.54 16.73
N ILE A 56 8.73 6.37 17.27
CA ILE A 56 8.42 5.18 16.46
C ILE A 56 7.15 5.42 15.64
N TRP A 57 6.09 5.96 16.24
CA TRP A 57 4.86 6.28 15.53
C TRP A 57 5.11 7.23 14.36
N ASP A 58 5.69 8.38 14.65
CA ASP A 58 5.95 9.42 13.64
C ASP A 58 6.90 8.89 12.54
N GLY A 59 7.96 8.17 12.92
CA GLY A 59 8.93 7.60 12.00
C GLY A 59 8.33 6.50 11.11
N MET A 60 7.56 5.57 11.67
CA MET A 60 6.94 4.49 10.89
C MET A 60 5.88 5.02 9.92
N PHE A 61 5.04 5.96 10.35
CA PHE A 61 4.08 6.60 9.45
C PHE A 61 4.76 7.44 8.38
N PHE A 62 5.83 8.16 8.72
CA PHE A 62 6.60 8.92 7.75
C PHE A 62 7.23 8.01 6.69
N LEU A 63 7.86 6.91 7.09
CA LEU A 63 8.56 6.02 6.16
C LEU A 63 7.61 5.11 5.37
N PHE A 64 6.62 4.51 6.02
CA PHE A 64 5.82 3.43 5.46
C PHE A 64 4.34 3.78 5.26
N GLY A 65 3.78 4.72 6.04
CA GLY A 65 2.38 5.11 5.95
C GLY A 65 2.01 5.60 4.55
N GLY A 66 1.15 4.88 3.85
CA GLY A 66 0.77 5.20 2.48
C GLY A 66 1.83 4.91 1.40
N LYS A 67 3.05 4.48 1.76
CA LYS A 67 4.16 4.20 0.81
C LYS A 67 4.40 2.71 0.65
N ALA A 68 4.36 1.93 1.74
CA ALA A 68 4.60 0.48 1.67
C ALA A 68 3.59 -0.22 0.73
N TYR A 69 2.28 0.04 0.90
CA TYR A 69 1.28 -0.49 -0.01
C TYR A 69 1.48 0.02 -1.45
N ALA A 70 1.94 1.28 -1.63
CA ALA A 70 2.16 1.86 -2.96
C ALA A 70 3.31 1.17 -3.70
N VAL A 71 4.41 0.84 -3.01
CA VAL A 71 5.49 0.01 -3.56
C VAL A 71 4.94 -1.36 -3.95
N PHE A 72 4.12 -1.96 -3.10
CA PHE A 72 3.52 -3.28 -3.37
C PHE A 72 2.60 -3.24 -4.59
N ALA A 73 1.79 -2.19 -4.73
CA ALA A 73 0.94 -1.95 -5.91
C ALA A 73 1.75 -1.77 -7.18
N LEU A 74 2.81 -0.95 -7.13
CA LEU A 74 3.72 -0.75 -8.28
C LEU A 74 4.30 -2.09 -8.76
N LEU A 75 4.75 -2.93 -7.82
CA LEU A 75 5.33 -4.23 -8.11
C LEU A 75 4.31 -5.27 -8.57
N PHE A 76 3.03 -5.11 -8.23
CA PHE A 76 1.96 -5.92 -8.79
C PHE A 76 1.80 -5.69 -10.29
N GLY A 77 1.76 -4.43 -10.73
CA GLY A 77 1.73 -4.09 -12.15
C GLY A 77 2.98 -4.52 -12.91
N PHE A 78 4.17 -4.38 -12.32
CA PHE A 78 5.43 -4.91 -12.84
C PHE A 78 5.36 -6.42 -13.04
N SER A 79 4.85 -7.15 -12.04
CA SER A 79 4.74 -8.62 -12.09
C SER A 79 3.76 -9.10 -13.15
N PHE A 80 2.66 -8.38 -13.32
CA PHE A 80 1.73 -8.63 -14.43
C PHE A 80 2.45 -8.55 -15.77
N PHE A 81 3.22 -7.47 -16.01
CA PHE A 81 3.93 -7.32 -17.28
C PHE A 81 4.90 -8.46 -17.55
N ILE A 82 5.75 -8.81 -16.59
CA ILE A 82 6.73 -9.92 -16.75
C ILE A 82 6.01 -11.21 -17.14
N GLN A 83 4.88 -11.52 -16.52
CA GLN A 83 4.11 -12.72 -16.82
C GLN A 83 3.41 -12.63 -18.17
N TYR A 84 2.82 -11.49 -18.48
CA TYR A 84 2.16 -11.21 -19.76
C TYR A 84 3.15 -11.35 -20.93
N ASP A 85 4.31 -10.71 -20.83
CA ASP A 85 5.31 -10.73 -21.90
C ASP A 85 5.94 -12.12 -22.09
N ASN A 86 6.23 -12.84 -21.00
CA ASN A 86 6.69 -14.21 -21.05
C ASN A 86 5.68 -15.17 -21.72
N GLN A 87 4.38 -14.93 -21.60
CA GLN A 87 3.36 -15.74 -22.30
C GLN A 87 3.19 -15.27 -23.74
N ARG A 88 3.26 -13.97 -24.00
CA ARG A 88 3.24 -13.40 -25.35
C ARG A 88 4.38 -13.94 -26.22
N LEU A 89 5.59 -14.02 -25.68
CA LEU A 89 6.75 -14.62 -26.35
C LEU A 89 6.53 -16.11 -26.71
N ARG A 90 5.61 -16.78 -26.02
CA ARG A 90 5.19 -18.16 -26.34
C ARG A 90 3.96 -18.24 -27.27
N GLY A 91 3.52 -17.12 -27.81
CA GLY A 91 2.32 -17.05 -28.65
C GLY A 91 1.00 -17.23 -27.92
N LYS A 92 0.98 -17.10 -26.56
CA LYS A 92 -0.21 -17.33 -25.73
C LYS A 92 -0.78 -16.00 -25.21
N ASP A 93 -2.10 -15.86 -25.23
CA ASP A 93 -2.78 -14.74 -24.56
C ASP A 93 -2.89 -15.01 -23.06
N PHE A 94 -2.31 -14.12 -22.26
CA PHE A 94 -2.30 -14.25 -20.79
C PHE A 94 -3.50 -13.60 -20.11
N ARG A 95 -4.26 -12.76 -20.79
CA ARG A 95 -5.31 -11.92 -20.17
C ARG A 95 -6.37 -12.73 -19.43
N GLY A 96 -6.93 -13.75 -20.07
CA GLY A 96 -7.93 -14.61 -19.42
C GLY A 96 -7.37 -15.35 -18.19
N ARG A 97 -6.11 -15.87 -18.31
CA ARG A 97 -5.44 -16.49 -17.17
C ARG A 97 -5.17 -15.50 -16.03
N PHE A 98 -4.89 -14.25 -16.35
CA PHE A 98 -4.70 -13.23 -15.33
C PHE A 98 -6.03 -12.86 -14.65
N CYS A 99 -7.13 -12.73 -15.40
CA CYS A 99 -8.46 -12.52 -14.80
C CYS A 99 -8.82 -13.66 -13.83
N TRP A 100 -8.52 -14.91 -14.19
CA TRP A 100 -8.67 -16.04 -13.26
C TRP A 100 -7.82 -15.88 -11.99
N ARG A 101 -6.58 -15.41 -12.11
CA ARG A 101 -5.72 -15.12 -10.95
C ARG A 101 -6.28 -14.00 -10.09
N LEU A 102 -6.92 -12.98 -10.68
CA LEU A 102 -7.61 -11.94 -9.92
C LEU A 102 -8.82 -12.51 -9.16
N ALA A 103 -9.57 -13.45 -9.76
CA ALA A 103 -10.66 -14.13 -9.06
C ALA A 103 -10.15 -14.98 -7.88
N LEU A 104 -9.03 -15.70 -8.05
CA LEU A 104 -8.37 -16.38 -6.94
C LEU A 104 -7.86 -15.41 -5.87
N LEU A 105 -7.28 -14.27 -6.28
CA LEU A 105 -6.83 -13.24 -5.35
C LEU A 105 -8.00 -12.63 -4.56
N PHE A 106 -9.15 -12.44 -5.19
CA PHE A 106 -10.38 -12.04 -4.52
C PHE A 106 -10.81 -13.06 -3.47
N LEU A 107 -10.77 -14.34 -3.81
CA LEU A 107 -11.08 -15.42 -2.85
C LEU A 107 -10.10 -15.42 -1.67
N PHE A 108 -8.80 -15.38 -1.94
CA PHE A 108 -7.77 -15.32 -0.89
C PHE A 108 -7.88 -14.06 -0.04
N GLY A 109 -8.23 -12.92 -0.64
CA GLY A 109 -8.49 -11.67 0.09
C GLY A 109 -9.68 -11.81 1.05
N ASN A 110 -10.78 -12.45 0.63
CA ASN A 110 -11.92 -12.70 1.52
C ASN A 110 -11.58 -13.71 2.63
N LEU A 111 -10.80 -14.75 2.33
CA LEU A 111 -10.30 -15.66 3.37
C LEU A 111 -9.40 -14.94 4.38
N ASN A 112 -8.51 -14.06 3.91
CA ASN A 112 -7.67 -13.26 4.78
C ASN A 112 -8.47 -12.24 5.59
N ALA A 113 -9.50 -11.64 4.99
CA ALA A 113 -10.40 -10.71 5.66
C ALA A 113 -11.10 -11.33 6.87
N SER A 114 -11.33 -12.65 6.88
CA SER A 114 -11.86 -13.34 8.06
C SER A 114 -11.02 -13.12 9.32
N PHE A 115 -9.72 -12.90 9.16
CA PHE A 115 -8.77 -12.65 10.25
C PHE A 115 -8.43 -11.16 10.41
N PHE A 116 -8.38 -10.39 9.32
CA PHE A 116 -7.88 -9.04 9.34
C PHE A 116 -8.69 -8.09 8.44
N THR A 117 -9.25 -7.04 9.04
CA THR A 117 -10.23 -6.15 8.39
C THR A 117 -9.63 -5.23 7.33
N ALA A 118 -8.42 -4.69 7.55
CA ALA A 118 -7.79 -3.74 6.62
C ALA A 118 -7.21 -4.43 5.36
N GLU A 119 -8.03 -5.23 4.67
CA GLU A 119 -7.65 -6.14 3.60
C GLU A 119 -7.44 -5.40 2.26
N VAL A 120 -6.23 -5.51 1.73
CA VAL A 120 -5.85 -4.86 0.47
C VAL A 120 -5.97 -5.76 -0.76
N LEU A 121 -5.96 -7.11 -0.59
CA LEU A 121 -5.99 -8.06 -1.72
C LEU A 121 -7.32 -8.01 -2.47
N VAL A 122 -8.43 -7.77 -1.75
CA VAL A 122 -9.76 -7.59 -2.35
C VAL A 122 -9.73 -6.34 -3.25
N LEU A 123 -9.20 -5.22 -2.77
CA LEU A 123 -9.03 -4.01 -3.57
C LEU A 123 -8.16 -4.28 -4.81
N TYR A 124 -7.02 -4.97 -4.64
CA TYR A 124 -6.11 -5.31 -5.74
C TYR A 124 -6.75 -6.21 -6.77
N SER A 125 -7.58 -7.15 -6.35
CA SER A 125 -8.30 -8.05 -7.26
C SER A 125 -9.29 -7.29 -8.13
N LEU A 126 -10.03 -6.32 -7.56
CA LEU A 126 -11.01 -5.50 -8.28
C LEU A 126 -10.32 -4.49 -9.21
N VAL A 127 -9.36 -3.73 -8.69
CA VAL A 127 -8.62 -2.71 -9.48
C VAL A 127 -7.71 -3.36 -10.52
N GLY A 128 -7.25 -4.58 -10.27
CA GLY A 128 -6.33 -5.32 -11.14
C GLY A 128 -6.84 -5.55 -12.57
N PHE A 129 -8.16 -5.52 -12.78
CA PHE A 129 -8.75 -5.63 -14.12
C PHE A 129 -8.31 -4.53 -15.08
N ILE A 130 -7.82 -3.39 -14.59
CA ILE A 130 -7.26 -2.34 -15.44
C ILE A 130 -6.07 -2.83 -16.28
N LEU A 131 -5.28 -3.78 -15.77
CA LEU A 131 -4.07 -4.29 -16.42
C LEU A 131 -4.37 -5.08 -17.70
N PRO A 132 -5.22 -6.11 -17.72
CA PRO A 132 -5.56 -6.83 -18.94
C PRO A 132 -6.34 -5.96 -19.94
N LEU A 133 -7.05 -4.92 -19.49
CA LEU A 133 -7.76 -3.97 -20.36
C LEU A 133 -6.78 -3.04 -21.09
N THR A 134 -5.70 -2.61 -20.43
CA THR A 134 -4.76 -1.60 -20.94
C THR A 134 -3.45 -2.18 -21.48
N CYS A 135 -3.19 -3.49 -21.31
CA CYS A 135 -1.91 -4.10 -21.70
C CYS A 135 -1.56 -4.02 -23.18
N ARG A 136 -2.51 -3.71 -24.08
CA ARG A 136 -2.27 -3.52 -25.51
C ARG A 136 -2.11 -2.06 -25.93
N LEU A 137 -2.40 -1.12 -25.02
CA LEU A 137 -2.25 0.30 -25.31
C LEU A 137 -0.78 0.68 -25.45
N LYS A 138 -0.52 1.72 -26.27
CA LYS A 138 0.82 2.32 -26.39
C LYS A 138 1.23 2.97 -25.06
N ASP A 139 2.51 2.97 -24.74
CA ASP A 139 3.06 3.48 -23.49
C ASP A 139 2.58 4.90 -23.15
N LYS A 140 2.48 5.78 -24.15
CA LYS A 140 2.01 7.16 -23.95
C LYS A 140 0.60 7.22 -23.36
N TRP A 141 -0.31 6.35 -23.82
CA TRP A 141 -1.70 6.34 -23.34
C TRP A 141 -1.80 5.71 -21.94
N VAL A 142 -1.02 4.66 -21.67
CA VAL A 142 -0.93 4.07 -20.33
C VAL A 142 -0.37 5.09 -19.34
N PHE A 143 0.67 5.83 -19.73
CA PHE A 143 1.26 6.87 -18.89
C PHE A 143 0.28 8.02 -18.63
N LEU A 144 -0.40 8.52 -19.68
CA LEU A 144 -1.40 9.57 -19.54
C LEU A 144 -2.53 9.15 -18.61
N LEU A 145 -3.06 7.92 -18.78
CA LEU A 145 -4.10 7.38 -17.90
C LEU A 145 -3.61 7.30 -16.45
N ALA A 146 -2.37 6.83 -16.22
CA ALA A 146 -1.78 6.78 -14.88
C ALA A 146 -1.68 8.19 -14.27
N CYS A 147 -1.26 9.21 -15.04
CA CYS A 147 -1.19 10.59 -14.55
C CYS A 147 -2.59 11.13 -14.18
N VAL A 148 -3.61 10.89 -15.01
CA VAL A 148 -4.99 11.28 -14.71
C VAL A 148 -5.49 10.64 -13.42
N LEU A 149 -5.22 9.36 -13.23
CA LEU A 149 -5.63 8.64 -12.01
C LEU A 149 -4.86 9.11 -10.76
N LEU A 150 -3.57 9.51 -10.89
CA LEU A 150 -2.79 10.05 -9.78
C LEU A 150 -3.31 11.40 -9.28
N ILE A 151 -3.89 12.23 -10.15
CA ILE A 151 -4.48 13.51 -9.77
C ILE A 151 -5.78 13.33 -8.97
N GLN A 152 -6.25 12.10 -8.79
CA GLN A 152 -7.46 11.79 -8.02
C GLN A 152 -8.71 12.47 -8.62
N PRO A 153 -9.24 11.98 -9.75
CA PRO A 153 -10.27 12.68 -10.52
C PRO A 153 -11.56 12.96 -9.75
N LEU A 154 -11.98 12.09 -8.85
CA LEU A 154 -13.19 12.30 -8.05
C LEU A 154 -13.00 13.37 -6.95
N PRO A 155 -11.95 13.32 -6.11
CA PRO A 155 -11.61 14.44 -5.22
C PRO A 155 -11.43 15.76 -5.96
N LEU A 156 -10.79 15.77 -7.13
CA LEU A 156 -10.64 16.97 -7.94
C LEU A 156 -12.00 17.53 -8.38
N TYR A 157 -12.93 16.68 -8.83
CA TYR A 157 -14.30 17.07 -9.13
C TYR A 157 -14.99 17.72 -7.92
N TYR A 158 -14.80 17.17 -6.71
CA TYR A 158 -15.38 17.75 -5.50
C TYR A 158 -14.79 19.13 -5.17
N VAL A 159 -13.49 19.33 -5.33
CA VAL A 159 -12.85 20.65 -5.17
C VAL A 159 -13.47 21.65 -6.15
N ILE A 160 -13.55 21.30 -7.42
CA ILE A 160 -14.12 22.20 -8.46
C ILE A 160 -15.58 22.55 -8.12
N ARG A 161 -16.40 21.55 -7.73
CA ARG A 161 -17.80 21.79 -7.38
C ARG A 161 -17.93 22.69 -6.16
N ALA A 162 -17.13 22.50 -5.11
CA ALA A 162 -17.14 23.31 -3.91
C ALA A 162 -16.63 24.75 -4.14
N CYS A 163 -15.78 24.96 -5.13
CA CYS A 163 -15.36 26.30 -5.54
C CYS A 163 -16.44 27.05 -6.35
N LEU A 164 -17.23 26.31 -7.15
CA LEU A 164 -18.29 26.90 -7.97
C LEU A 164 -19.60 27.11 -7.20
N ASP A 165 -19.87 26.28 -6.20
CA ASP A 165 -21.07 26.30 -5.38
C ASP A 165 -20.70 26.23 -3.89
N PRO A 166 -20.71 27.37 -3.18
CA PRO A 166 -20.38 27.39 -1.75
C PRO A 166 -21.32 26.56 -0.86
N SER A 167 -22.52 26.21 -1.34
CA SER A 167 -23.47 25.35 -0.62
C SER A 167 -23.18 23.87 -0.80
N PHE A 168 -22.27 23.49 -1.72
CA PHE A 168 -21.91 22.10 -1.98
C PHE A 168 -21.26 21.45 -0.78
N ILE A 169 -21.83 20.32 -0.34
CA ILE A 169 -21.26 19.47 0.70
C ILE A 169 -20.67 18.23 0.05
N THR A 170 -19.39 17.99 0.29
CA THR A 170 -18.71 16.78 -0.23
C THR A 170 -19.38 15.52 0.34
N PRO A 171 -19.87 14.60 -0.50
CA PRO A 171 -20.42 13.34 -0.04
C PRO A 171 -19.38 12.57 0.77
N ALA A 172 -19.79 12.05 1.93
CA ALA A 172 -18.95 11.20 2.78
C ALA A 172 -19.67 9.88 3.06
N ILE A 173 -18.94 8.78 3.00
CA ILE A 173 -19.44 7.49 3.44
C ILE A 173 -19.23 7.39 4.96
N PRO A 174 -20.16 6.87 5.75
CA PRO A 174 -20.01 6.77 7.22
C PRO A 174 -19.06 5.61 7.59
N THR A 175 -17.83 5.63 7.07
CA THR A 175 -16.82 4.58 7.26
C THR A 175 -16.50 4.36 8.73
N ARG A 176 -16.53 5.42 9.53
CA ARG A 176 -16.24 5.36 10.98
C ARG A 176 -17.18 4.44 11.75
N SER A 177 -18.48 4.42 11.41
CA SER A 177 -19.45 3.55 12.07
C SER A 177 -19.15 2.06 11.84
N PHE A 178 -18.76 1.72 10.61
CA PHE A 178 -18.37 0.34 10.25
C PHE A 178 -17.07 -0.08 10.95
N TRP A 179 -16.07 0.82 11.04
CA TRP A 179 -14.83 0.55 11.78
C TRP A 179 -15.10 0.35 13.26
N ASN A 180 -15.92 1.21 13.89
CA ASN A 180 -16.26 1.09 15.30
C ASN A 180 -16.99 -0.22 15.61
N ALA A 181 -17.94 -0.62 14.76
CA ALA A 181 -18.64 -1.90 14.90
C ALA A 181 -17.67 -3.10 14.81
N THR A 182 -16.73 -3.03 13.88
CA THR A 182 -15.72 -4.07 13.69
C THR A 182 -14.78 -4.16 14.88
N PHE A 183 -14.23 -3.04 15.34
CA PHE A 183 -13.30 -3.00 16.47
C PHE A 183 -13.96 -3.44 17.79
N ALA A 184 -15.23 -3.08 18.00
CA ALA A 184 -15.98 -3.53 19.19
C ALA A 184 -16.10 -5.06 19.26
N VAL A 185 -16.36 -5.72 18.12
CA VAL A 185 -16.43 -7.19 18.08
C VAL A 185 -15.04 -7.82 18.18
N GLN A 186 -14.01 -7.27 17.50
CA GLN A 186 -12.65 -7.80 17.56
C GLN A 186 -12.05 -7.70 18.97
N SER A 187 -12.43 -6.67 19.74
CA SER A 187 -11.92 -6.46 21.11
C SER A 187 -12.66 -7.24 22.20
N HIS A 188 -13.88 -7.73 21.95
CA HIS A 188 -14.69 -8.39 22.99
C HIS A 188 -15.41 -9.67 22.51
N GLY A 189 -15.52 -9.89 21.20
CA GLY A 189 -16.27 -10.99 20.61
C GLY A 189 -15.52 -12.31 20.52
N SER A 190 -16.25 -13.35 20.18
CA SER A 190 -15.72 -14.68 19.84
C SER A 190 -15.11 -14.73 18.44
N PHE A 191 -14.43 -15.83 18.11
CA PHE A 191 -13.88 -16.05 16.76
C PHE A 191 -14.94 -15.97 15.66
N LEU A 192 -16.09 -16.63 15.84
CA LEU A 192 -17.15 -16.65 14.82
C LEU A 192 -17.79 -15.26 14.61
N GLU A 193 -17.99 -14.51 15.69
CA GLU A 193 -18.48 -13.13 15.61
C GLU A 193 -17.47 -12.24 14.89
N THR A 194 -16.16 -12.40 15.18
CA THR A 194 -15.08 -11.69 14.49
C THR A 194 -15.07 -12.01 12.99
N VAL A 195 -15.16 -13.28 12.60
CA VAL A 195 -15.23 -13.67 11.18
C VAL A 195 -16.44 -13.03 10.50
N ARG A 196 -17.61 -13.07 11.14
CA ARG A 196 -18.84 -12.50 10.59
C ARG A 196 -18.73 -11.00 10.39
N VAL A 197 -18.29 -10.25 11.41
CA VAL A 197 -18.17 -8.80 11.32
C VAL A 197 -17.09 -8.39 10.33
N ASN A 198 -15.98 -9.11 10.26
CA ASN A 198 -14.90 -8.82 9.33
C ASN A 198 -15.34 -9.00 7.87
N LEU A 199 -16.09 -10.05 7.57
CA LEU A 199 -16.57 -10.35 6.21
C LEU A 199 -17.69 -9.44 5.74
N TRP A 200 -18.38 -8.74 6.63
CA TRP A 200 -19.49 -7.85 6.27
C TRP A 200 -19.13 -6.39 6.56
N GLU A 201 -19.23 -5.94 7.80
CA GLU A 201 -18.95 -4.56 8.20
C GLU A 201 -17.49 -4.17 7.90
N GLY A 202 -16.57 -5.07 8.16
CA GLY A 202 -15.14 -4.89 7.92
C GLY A 202 -14.79 -4.73 6.45
N GLN A 203 -15.38 -5.52 5.55
CA GLN A 203 -15.19 -5.35 4.11
C GLN A 203 -15.79 -4.05 3.61
N ILE A 204 -16.99 -3.68 4.09
CA ILE A 204 -17.60 -2.40 3.75
C ILE A 204 -16.70 -1.25 4.24
N ALA A 205 -16.22 -1.32 5.50
CA ALA A 205 -15.32 -0.32 6.08
C ALA A 205 -14.05 -0.16 5.24
N SER A 206 -13.39 -1.26 4.88
CA SER A 206 -12.14 -1.27 4.12
C SER A 206 -12.32 -0.71 2.70
N LEU A 207 -13.34 -1.16 1.96
CA LEU A 207 -13.59 -0.72 0.59
C LEU A 207 -14.08 0.74 0.53
N ALA A 208 -14.98 1.12 1.44
CA ALA A 208 -15.45 2.49 1.56
C ALA A 208 -14.30 3.44 1.94
N TRP A 209 -13.45 3.05 2.89
CA TRP A 209 -12.25 3.79 3.23
C TRP A 209 -11.30 3.94 2.04
N ALA A 210 -11.09 2.86 1.30
CA ALA A 210 -10.25 2.89 0.10
C ALA A 210 -10.80 3.84 -0.98
N TRP A 211 -12.13 3.92 -1.10
CA TRP A 211 -12.80 4.87 -2.00
C TRP A 211 -12.62 6.31 -1.52
N ASP A 212 -12.98 6.61 -0.27
CA ASP A 212 -12.94 7.96 0.30
C ASP A 212 -11.52 8.53 0.39
N HIS A 213 -10.51 7.66 0.54
CA HIS A 213 -9.11 8.06 0.60
C HIS A 213 -8.38 7.94 -0.75
N GLY A 214 -9.12 7.82 -1.87
CA GLY A 214 -8.58 7.81 -3.23
C GLY A 214 -7.67 6.62 -3.55
N ARG A 215 -7.70 5.56 -2.72
CA ARG A 215 -6.84 4.38 -2.89
C ARG A 215 -7.15 3.61 -4.18
N VAL A 216 -8.40 3.63 -4.62
CA VAL A 216 -8.83 3.00 -5.88
C VAL A 216 -8.06 3.60 -7.05
N PHE A 217 -8.08 4.93 -7.18
CA PHE A 217 -7.40 5.64 -8.27
C PHE A 217 -5.87 5.53 -8.17
N GLN A 218 -5.34 5.69 -6.95
CA GLN A 218 -3.90 5.59 -6.72
C GLN A 218 -3.37 4.17 -7.03
N THR A 219 -4.07 3.12 -6.60
CA THR A 219 -3.70 1.73 -6.89
C THR A 219 -3.73 1.44 -8.39
N ALA A 220 -4.77 1.89 -9.10
CA ALA A 220 -4.88 1.74 -10.54
C ALA A 220 -3.70 2.43 -11.27
N ALA A 221 -3.38 3.66 -10.88
CA ALA A 221 -2.23 4.38 -11.43
C ALA A 221 -0.90 3.66 -11.19
N LEU A 222 -0.68 3.16 -9.96
CA LEU A 222 0.53 2.43 -9.60
C LEU A 222 0.66 1.11 -10.36
N PHE A 223 -0.44 0.40 -10.59
CA PHE A 223 -0.45 -0.80 -11.44
C PHE A 223 0.00 -0.47 -12.87
N LEU A 224 -0.52 0.60 -13.45
CA LEU A 224 -0.14 1.05 -14.78
C LEU A 224 1.33 1.48 -14.87
N LEU A 225 1.81 2.24 -13.88
CA LEU A 225 3.21 2.65 -13.81
C LEU A 225 4.14 1.45 -13.61
N GLY A 226 3.76 0.48 -12.77
CA GLY A 226 4.50 -0.76 -12.61
C GLY A 226 4.60 -1.57 -13.91
N MET A 227 3.50 -1.66 -14.67
CA MET A 227 3.49 -2.26 -15.99
C MET A 227 4.46 -1.54 -16.95
N LEU A 228 4.50 -0.20 -16.94
CA LEU A 228 5.43 0.59 -17.76
C LEU A 228 6.89 0.40 -17.35
N ILE A 229 7.17 0.33 -16.04
CA ILE A 229 8.51 0.00 -15.52
C ILE A 229 8.97 -1.34 -16.08
N GLY A 230 8.09 -2.34 -16.09
CA GLY A 230 8.37 -3.64 -16.69
C GLY A 230 8.65 -3.56 -18.19
N ARG A 231 7.79 -2.88 -18.95
CA ARG A 231 7.95 -2.71 -20.41
C ARG A 231 9.27 -2.08 -20.80
N ARG A 232 9.76 -1.12 -20.01
CA ARG A 232 11.00 -0.38 -20.25
C ARG A 232 12.23 -0.99 -19.57
N GLY A 233 12.05 -2.09 -18.84
CA GLY A 233 13.14 -2.75 -18.11
C GLY A 233 13.82 -1.86 -17.08
N LEU A 234 13.09 -0.90 -16.46
CA LEU A 234 13.70 0.14 -15.63
C LEU A 234 14.42 -0.39 -14.40
N PHE A 235 14.09 -1.59 -13.93
CA PHE A 235 14.79 -2.23 -12.79
C PHE A 235 16.14 -2.86 -13.16
N GLN A 236 16.62 -2.70 -14.37
CA GLN A 236 17.93 -3.17 -14.80
C GLN A 236 19.02 -2.12 -14.48
N LYS A 237 20.24 -2.58 -14.21
CA LYS A 237 21.39 -1.73 -13.82
C LYS A 237 21.69 -0.64 -14.86
N GLU A 238 21.46 -0.91 -16.12
CA GLU A 238 21.69 0.00 -17.24
C GLU A 238 20.82 1.25 -17.17
N ASN A 239 19.69 1.17 -16.46
CA ASN A 239 18.73 2.27 -16.33
C ASN A 239 18.91 3.14 -15.07
N LEU A 240 20.02 3.02 -14.35
CA LEU A 240 20.30 3.84 -13.15
C LEU A 240 20.29 5.34 -13.43
N LYS A 241 20.69 5.76 -14.63
CA LYS A 241 20.59 7.19 -15.03
C LYS A 241 19.13 7.69 -15.06
N VAL A 242 18.18 6.83 -15.40
CA VAL A 242 16.75 7.17 -15.36
C VAL A 242 16.30 7.33 -13.90
N TRP A 243 16.71 6.41 -13.02
CA TRP A 243 16.39 6.48 -11.60
C TRP A 243 17.00 7.72 -10.92
N ASN A 244 18.18 8.22 -11.34
CA ASN A 244 18.70 9.49 -10.85
C ASN A 244 17.75 10.66 -11.19
N LYS A 245 17.19 10.69 -12.41
CA LYS A 245 16.23 11.73 -12.80
C LYS A 245 14.91 11.58 -12.03
N ILE A 246 14.45 10.34 -11.83
CA ILE A 246 13.24 10.06 -11.04
C ILE A 246 13.45 10.52 -9.59
N LEU A 247 14.59 10.19 -8.97
CA LEU A 247 14.91 10.60 -7.61
C LEU A 247 14.95 12.13 -7.48
N ALA A 248 15.63 12.81 -8.38
CA ALA A 248 15.70 14.27 -8.35
C ALA A 248 14.31 14.91 -8.50
N GLY A 249 13.53 14.46 -9.48
CA GLY A 249 12.15 14.95 -9.67
C GLY A 249 11.24 14.63 -8.48
N ALA A 250 11.39 13.44 -7.89
CA ALA A 250 10.63 13.02 -6.73
C ALA A 250 10.93 13.88 -5.48
N LEU A 251 12.21 14.21 -5.24
CA LEU A 251 12.62 15.11 -4.16
C LEU A 251 12.09 16.53 -4.38
N ILE A 252 12.25 17.06 -5.59
CA ILE A 252 11.74 18.40 -5.95
C ILE A 252 10.22 18.49 -5.78
N ALA A 253 9.48 17.41 -6.06
CA ALA A 253 8.04 17.37 -5.88
C ALA A 253 7.63 17.14 -4.42
N PHE A 254 8.35 16.27 -3.69
CA PHE A 254 7.99 15.88 -2.34
C PHE A 254 7.98 17.06 -1.36
N PHE A 255 9.07 17.84 -1.30
CA PHE A 255 9.18 18.90 -0.30
C PHE A 255 8.09 19.96 -0.40
N PRO A 256 7.78 20.54 -1.58
CA PRO A 256 6.66 21.47 -1.71
C PRO A 256 5.30 20.84 -1.40
N LEU A 257 5.04 19.61 -1.88
CA LEU A 257 3.77 18.93 -1.62
C LEU A 257 3.58 18.61 -0.15
N TYR A 258 4.63 18.15 0.54
CA TYR A 258 4.59 17.88 1.97
C TYR A 258 4.37 19.15 2.78
N GLY A 259 5.11 20.23 2.46
CA GLY A 259 4.94 21.54 3.10
C GLY A 259 3.53 22.11 2.87
N LEU A 260 3.06 22.09 1.62
CA LEU A 260 1.70 22.55 1.29
C LEU A 260 0.63 21.75 2.02
N GLY A 261 0.76 20.41 2.08
CA GLY A 261 -0.19 19.56 2.81
C GLY A 261 -0.35 19.95 4.28
N ASN A 262 0.75 20.29 4.95
CA ASN A 262 0.75 20.74 6.35
C ASN A 262 0.19 22.17 6.52
N MET A 263 0.32 23.02 5.53
CA MET A 263 -0.11 24.41 5.59
C MET A 263 -1.58 24.62 5.20
N LEU A 264 -2.16 23.75 4.38
CA LEU A 264 -3.52 23.88 3.86
C LEU A 264 -4.57 24.19 4.92
N PRO A 265 -4.61 23.50 6.09
CA PRO A 265 -5.62 23.78 7.12
C PRO A 265 -5.58 25.21 7.67
N ALA A 266 -4.44 25.91 7.56
CA ALA A 266 -4.30 27.30 8.02
C ALA A 266 -4.92 28.31 7.03
N PHE A 267 -5.04 27.95 5.73
CA PHE A 267 -5.52 28.86 4.70
C PHE A 267 -6.93 28.54 4.20
N ILE A 268 -7.41 27.31 4.36
CA ILE A 268 -8.70 26.86 3.83
C ILE A 268 -9.61 26.41 4.96
N VAL A 269 -10.62 27.19 5.25
CA VAL A 269 -11.63 26.91 6.30
C VAL A 269 -12.75 26.00 5.78
N ASN A 270 -13.12 26.12 4.49
CA ASN A 270 -14.20 25.33 3.90
C ASN A 270 -13.79 23.84 3.80
N LYS A 271 -14.40 23.00 4.63
CA LYS A 271 -14.12 21.55 4.68
C LYS A 271 -14.41 20.82 3.37
N SER A 272 -15.39 21.29 2.57
CA SER A 272 -15.73 20.71 1.27
C SER A 272 -14.64 20.94 0.22
N ILE A 273 -13.76 21.94 0.43
CA ILE A 273 -12.56 22.16 -0.39
C ILE A 273 -11.35 21.49 0.29
N LEU A 274 -11.16 21.74 1.60
CA LEU A 274 -9.99 21.31 2.33
C LEU A 274 -9.80 19.79 2.28
N THR A 275 -10.85 19.01 2.59
CA THR A 275 -10.76 17.55 2.68
C THR A 275 -10.31 16.90 1.37
N PRO A 276 -10.99 17.12 0.22
CA PRO A 276 -10.57 16.49 -1.04
C PRO A 276 -9.23 17.06 -1.57
N LEU A 277 -8.93 18.34 -1.32
CA LEU A 277 -7.65 18.94 -1.74
C LEU A 277 -6.48 18.36 -0.92
N SER A 278 -6.65 18.23 0.40
CA SER A 278 -5.66 17.58 1.27
C SER A 278 -5.40 16.13 0.85
N LEU A 279 -6.44 15.40 0.44
CA LEU A 279 -6.32 14.04 -0.07
C LEU A 279 -5.46 14.00 -1.34
N ILE A 280 -5.72 14.88 -2.31
CA ILE A 280 -4.93 14.96 -3.55
C ILE A 280 -3.45 15.22 -3.22
N ILE A 281 -3.18 16.23 -2.42
CA ILE A 281 -1.81 16.65 -2.07
C ILE A 281 -1.08 15.56 -1.29
N THR A 282 -1.74 14.94 -0.29
CA THR A 282 -1.17 13.83 0.48
C THR A 282 -0.90 12.62 -0.41
N SER A 283 -1.80 12.29 -1.34
CA SER A 283 -1.62 11.20 -2.30
C SER A 283 -0.38 11.42 -3.19
N LEU A 284 -0.23 12.65 -3.73
CA LEU A 284 0.92 13.01 -4.58
C LEU A 284 2.22 13.08 -3.78
N SER A 285 2.18 13.61 -2.54
CA SER A 285 3.33 13.63 -1.63
C SER A 285 3.81 12.21 -1.30
N ASN A 286 2.89 11.32 -0.92
CA ASN A 286 3.19 9.91 -0.65
C ASN A 286 3.73 9.18 -1.89
N PHE A 287 3.19 9.46 -3.08
CA PHE A 287 3.70 8.94 -4.33
C PHE A 287 5.13 9.41 -4.61
N SER A 288 5.40 10.71 -4.43
CA SER A 288 6.74 11.27 -4.61
C SER A 288 7.74 10.64 -3.64
N PHE A 289 7.40 10.54 -2.36
CA PHE A 289 8.28 9.91 -1.37
C PHE A 289 8.46 8.41 -1.60
N MET A 290 7.44 7.69 -2.05
CA MET A 290 7.56 6.30 -2.48
C MET A 290 8.60 6.14 -3.60
N LEU A 291 8.63 7.05 -4.58
CA LEU A 291 9.66 7.05 -5.62
C LEU A 291 11.07 7.33 -5.06
N VAL A 292 11.20 8.18 -4.03
CA VAL A 292 12.47 8.37 -3.31
C VAL A 292 12.93 7.06 -2.67
N LEU A 293 12.04 6.36 -1.95
CA LEU A 293 12.36 5.09 -1.31
C LEU A 293 12.74 4.01 -2.34
N VAL A 294 11.98 3.87 -3.41
CA VAL A 294 12.26 2.90 -4.49
C VAL A 294 13.60 3.20 -5.13
N SER A 295 13.87 4.47 -5.46
CA SER A 295 15.16 4.88 -6.04
C SER A 295 16.32 4.59 -5.08
N GLY A 296 16.15 4.92 -3.80
CA GLY A 296 17.14 4.67 -2.75
C GLY A 296 17.51 3.18 -2.64
N VAL A 297 16.50 2.30 -2.64
CA VAL A 297 16.73 0.84 -2.61
C VAL A 297 17.45 0.36 -3.88
N ILE A 298 17.08 0.88 -5.06
CA ILE A 298 17.73 0.52 -6.33
C ILE A 298 19.21 0.95 -6.32
N PHE A 299 19.54 2.16 -5.85
CA PHE A 299 20.92 2.60 -5.72
C PHE A 299 21.69 1.81 -4.67
N ALA A 300 21.09 1.53 -3.52
CA ALA A 300 21.71 0.69 -2.51
C ALA A 300 22.01 -0.72 -3.05
N PHE A 301 21.09 -1.27 -3.85
CA PHE A 301 21.24 -2.60 -4.44
C PHE A 301 22.36 -2.68 -5.48
N TYR A 302 22.49 -1.68 -6.38
CA TYR A 302 23.42 -1.76 -7.50
C TYR A 302 24.77 -1.07 -7.26
N ASN A 303 24.83 -0.07 -6.38
CA ASN A 303 26.00 0.80 -6.25
C ASN A 303 26.71 0.73 -4.89
N THR A 304 26.20 -0.08 -3.95
CA THR A 304 26.80 -0.15 -2.61
C THR A 304 27.05 -1.59 -2.17
N ASN A 305 27.86 -1.75 -1.12
CA ASN A 305 28.09 -3.04 -0.47
C ASN A 305 26.85 -3.59 0.26
N MET A 306 25.76 -2.81 0.32
CA MET A 306 24.48 -3.26 0.89
C MET A 306 23.79 -4.33 0.05
N HIS A 307 24.24 -4.57 -1.17
CA HIS A 307 23.70 -5.64 -2.02
C HIS A 307 23.53 -6.96 -1.28
N TYR A 308 24.60 -7.41 -0.57
CA TYR A 308 24.56 -8.68 0.18
C TYR A 308 23.50 -8.69 1.29
N LEU A 309 23.36 -7.57 2.01
CA LEU A 309 22.33 -7.44 3.06
C LEU A 309 20.93 -7.42 2.45
N LEU A 310 20.73 -6.66 1.38
CA LEU A 310 19.44 -6.56 0.68
C LEU A 310 19.02 -7.90 0.08
N MET A 311 19.96 -8.71 -0.41
CA MET A 311 19.66 -10.06 -0.93
C MET A 311 19.07 -10.98 0.15
N LYS A 312 19.37 -10.79 1.44
CA LYS A 312 18.76 -11.55 2.54
C LYS A 312 17.24 -11.28 2.69
N ILE A 313 16.76 -10.14 2.19
CA ILE A 313 15.33 -9.78 2.20
C ILE A 313 14.58 -10.42 1.02
N THR A 314 15.28 -10.87 -0.01
CA THR A 314 14.68 -11.45 -1.22
C THR A 314 13.70 -12.61 -0.94
N PRO A 315 13.95 -13.55 -0.01
CA PRO A 315 13.00 -14.62 0.31
C PRO A 315 11.63 -14.09 0.76
N TYR A 316 11.61 -13.04 1.57
CA TYR A 316 10.36 -12.40 2.02
C TYR A 316 9.56 -11.83 0.85
N GLY A 317 10.23 -11.18 -0.10
CA GLY A 317 9.59 -10.68 -1.31
C GLY A 317 9.05 -11.79 -2.22
N LYS A 318 9.74 -12.94 -2.27
CA LYS A 318 9.30 -14.13 -3.03
C LYS A 318 8.03 -14.74 -2.44
N MET A 319 7.89 -14.72 -1.14
CA MET A 319 6.76 -15.28 -0.38
C MET A 319 5.79 -14.19 0.10
N SER A 320 5.76 -13.03 -0.55
CA SER A 320 5.04 -11.85 -0.09
C SER A 320 3.56 -12.09 0.21
N LEU A 321 2.85 -12.88 -0.58
CA LEU A 321 1.45 -13.23 -0.33
C LEU A 321 1.31 -14.14 0.91
N THR A 322 2.16 -15.14 1.04
CA THR A 322 2.17 -16.03 2.22
C THR A 322 2.44 -15.23 3.48
N ASN A 323 3.49 -14.39 3.47
CA ASN A 323 3.84 -13.56 4.61
C ASN A 323 2.72 -12.58 4.97
N TYR A 324 2.05 -12.01 3.96
CA TYR A 324 0.91 -11.11 4.18
C TYR A 324 -0.29 -11.83 4.84
N ILE A 325 -0.62 -13.04 4.42
CA ILE A 325 -1.69 -13.83 5.04
C ILE A 325 -1.28 -14.31 6.44
N THR A 326 -0.05 -14.80 6.60
CA THR A 326 0.44 -15.30 7.89
C THR A 326 0.43 -14.18 8.94
N GLN A 327 0.84 -12.95 8.59
CA GLN A 327 0.77 -11.81 9.52
C GLN A 327 -0.67 -11.51 9.98
N SER A 328 -1.64 -11.64 9.08
CA SER A 328 -3.06 -11.40 9.43
C SER A 328 -3.56 -12.45 10.43
N ILE A 329 -3.25 -13.72 10.21
CA ILE A 329 -3.63 -14.82 11.08
C ILE A 329 -2.93 -14.69 12.44
N VAL A 330 -1.60 -14.55 12.45
CA VAL A 330 -0.82 -14.46 13.69
C VAL A 330 -1.15 -13.18 14.45
N GLY A 331 -1.26 -12.05 13.76
CA GLY A 331 -1.60 -10.77 14.37
C GLY A 331 -2.98 -10.80 15.03
N SER A 332 -4.02 -11.29 14.34
CA SER A 332 -5.35 -11.42 14.94
C SER A 332 -5.37 -12.41 16.12
N MET A 333 -4.61 -13.51 16.03
CA MET A 333 -4.47 -14.47 17.13
C MET A 333 -3.78 -13.86 18.36
N LEU A 334 -2.78 -12.98 18.17
CA LEU A 334 -2.10 -12.31 19.26
C LEU A 334 -2.96 -11.20 19.87
N TYR A 335 -3.60 -10.37 19.08
CA TYR A 335 -4.18 -9.12 19.56
C TYR A 335 -5.69 -9.18 19.81
N TYR A 336 -6.46 -10.00 19.08
CA TYR A 336 -7.92 -10.04 19.19
C TYR A 336 -8.38 -10.84 20.40
N ASN A 337 -9.59 -10.55 20.91
CA ASN A 337 -10.14 -11.15 22.11
C ASN A 337 -10.26 -12.69 22.04
N TRP A 338 -10.54 -13.24 20.88
CA TRP A 338 -10.66 -14.69 20.70
C TRP A 338 -9.31 -15.44 20.79
N GLY A 339 -8.19 -14.75 20.77
CA GLY A 339 -6.84 -15.29 20.90
C GLY A 339 -6.21 -14.90 22.24
N PHE A 340 -5.04 -14.25 22.21
CA PHE A 340 -4.32 -13.83 23.42
C PHE A 340 -4.77 -12.47 23.96
N ALA A 341 -5.63 -11.74 23.25
CA ALA A 341 -6.21 -10.45 23.67
C ALA A 341 -5.16 -9.40 24.09
N LEU A 342 -4.05 -9.30 23.36
CA LEU A 342 -2.95 -8.39 23.70
C LEU A 342 -3.22 -6.92 23.28
N HIS A 343 -4.35 -6.64 22.62
CA HIS A 343 -4.71 -5.26 22.27
C HIS A 343 -4.80 -4.39 23.54
N ASN A 344 -4.42 -3.15 23.43
CA ASN A 344 -4.41 -2.17 24.54
C ASN A 344 -3.59 -2.58 25.78
N GLN A 345 -2.75 -3.63 25.72
CA GLN A 345 -1.88 -4.03 26.82
C GLN A 345 -0.47 -3.45 26.71
N TYR A 346 -0.03 -3.19 25.49
CA TYR A 346 1.32 -2.73 25.18
C TYR A 346 1.32 -1.44 24.38
N GLY A 347 2.29 -0.55 24.65
CA GLY A 347 2.53 0.67 23.90
C GLY A 347 3.12 0.40 22.51
N ILE A 348 3.32 1.49 21.77
CA ILE A 348 3.77 1.48 20.36
C ILE A 348 5.16 0.84 20.23
N THR A 349 6.09 1.13 21.16
CA THR A 349 7.45 0.58 21.14
C THR A 349 7.44 -0.93 21.23
N VAL A 350 6.69 -1.51 22.17
CA VAL A 350 6.61 -2.97 22.36
C VAL A 350 5.92 -3.63 21.17
N SER A 351 4.84 -3.05 20.66
CA SER A 351 4.15 -3.54 19.48
C SER A 351 5.03 -3.52 18.21
N CYS A 352 5.86 -2.48 18.04
CA CYS A 352 6.85 -2.41 16.98
C CYS A 352 7.91 -3.52 17.09
N LEU A 353 8.44 -3.74 18.30
CA LEU A 353 9.41 -4.81 18.57
C LEU A 353 8.81 -6.20 18.30
N ALA A 354 7.55 -6.42 18.66
CA ALA A 354 6.82 -7.65 18.31
C ALA A 354 6.70 -7.83 16.79
N GLY A 355 6.41 -6.76 16.05
CA GLY A 355 6.39 -6.77 14.59
C GLY A 355 7.76 -7.08 13.95
N ILE A 356 8.84 -6.54 14.52
CA ILE A 356 10.22 -6.85 14.10
C ILE A 356 10.55 -8.32 14.38
N ALA A 357 10.24 -8.81 15.56
CA ALA A 357 10.46 -10.21 15.93
C ALA A 357 9.71 -11.16 14.98
N PHE A 358 8.44 -10.86 14.71
CA PHE A 358 7.65 -11.63 13.75
C PHE A 358 8.24 -11.60 12.34
N PHE A 359 8.82 -10.48 11.90
CA PHE A 359 9.46 -10.40 10.58
C PHE A 359 10.75 -11.23 10.49
N ILE A 360 11.50 -11.35 11.61
CA ILE A 360 12.77 -12.11 11.65
C ILE A 360 12.53 -13.63 11.67
N LEU A 361 11.46 -14.09 12.33
CA LEU A 361 11.07 -15.50 12.44
C LEU A 361 10.49 -16.05 11.13
#